data_dfea6908a13c3927f89b7e8e49154c61
#
_entry.id   dfea6908a13c3927f89b7e8e49154c61
#
_cell.length_a   1.000
_cell.length_b   1.000
_cell.length_c   1.000
_cell.angle_alpha   90.00
_cell.angle_beta   90.00
_cell.angle_gamma   90.00
#
_symmetry.space_group_name_H-M   'P 1'
#
loop_
_entity.id
_entity.type
_entity.pdbx_description
1 polymer ?
#
loop_
_entity_poly.entity_id
_entity_poly.type
_entity_poly.pdbx_seq_one_letter_code
_entity_poly.pdbx_strand_id
1 'polypeptide(L)'
;MINFIISIRYLTLLAYMRNKLPILIILILALLPIIFIGNVANEYKLKIVLLSFLLASTNAFLYRFKYFKPLVLLISLLWSLNISTSFFFSSKHQISFSSTIANTFINTNSSEAVGMLSYNKYYVLFFIFMMLIYFLSIKWLSKNTDYRFLKFNILALLFSCLLVPVDYYISEKKRSDKIILSEHFLMGTPFYNSSAMVRAIYENQQIRRITSVKVNFNYIKKDKDIDTYVLLIGESARRDHMSLYGYNKITTPTLNIMQKNMLIFNQAISPAPVTILSVPISLSNVTLYQLKDKTHYADNIVSLAKDAGFKTTWISNQGRSGKSNSLITIIANMADNQKWNKYIGYDEELLPYLDDALEQKGKKFIIMHIYGSHEPSCNRFPENKLISFSSNEDDNCYDSSIAYTDQLMKKIINKIKEEKASILYFSDHGLQRLDKNGDIRYHHGVSNPRKDTYNIPLFIWYNDNVNAQYRHTGVVNTPFSTSDNYYLISDWLGIHHKSQKHCRSPLSNCFKPQKELIVIDGNKNLMKYSELPDEKDMNDFDK
;
A
#
# COMPACT_ATOMS: atom_id res chain seq x y z
N MET A 1 -14.50 62.96 -34.50
CA MET A 1 -14.52 61.76 -35.40
C MET A 1 -13.56 60.67 -34.90
N ILE A 2 -12.31 60.97 -34.55
CA ILE A 2 -11.32 59.97 -34.08
C ILE A 2 -11.78 59.27 -32.78
N ASN A 3 -12.25 60.00 -31.77
CA ASN A 3 -12.73 59.43 -30.51
C ASN A 3 -13.97 58.50 -30.69
N PHE A 4 -14.82 58.74 -31.70
CA PHE A 4 -15.97 57.91 -32.00
C PHE A 4 -15.55 56.59 -32.68
N ILE A 5 -14.55 56.63 -33.57
CA ILE A 5 -13.99 55.44 -34.21
C ILE A 5 -13.23 54.55 -33.21
N ILE A 6 -12.51 55.17 -32.28
CA ILE A 6 -11.83 54.45 -31.17
C ILE A 6 -12.87 53.80 -30.26
N SER A 7 -13.97 54.47 -29.91
CA SER A 7 -15.04 53.93 -29.10
C SER A 7 -15.75 52.75 -29.78
N ILE A 8 -16.01 52.83 -31.11
CA ILE A 8 -16.63 51.73 -31.88
C ILE A 8 -15.65 50.53 -31.96
N ARG A 9 -14.37 50.75 -32.23
CA ARG A 9 -13.38 49.63 -32.21
C ARG A 9 -13.24 49.00 -30.84
N TYR A 10 -13.28 49.78 -29.78
CA TYR A 10 -13.25 49.26 -28.41
C TYR A 10 -14.52 48.44 -28.08
N LEU A 11 -15.69 48.92 -28.47
CA LEU A 11 -16.95 48.20 -28.30
C LEU A 11 -17.02 46.90 -29.13
N THR A 12 -16.52 46.93 -30.37
CA THR A 12 -16.46 45.73 -31.23
C THR A 12 -15.42 44.74 -30.70
N LEU A 13 -14.27 45.17 -30.17
CA LEU A 13 -13.28 44.31 -29.51
C LEU A 13 -13.84 43.69 -28.23
N LEU A 14 -14.54 44.48 -27.40
CA LEU A 14 -15.19 43.99 -26.19
C LEU A 14 -16.33 42.99 -26.53
N ALA A 15 -17.10 43.23 -27.56
CA ALA A 15 -18.16 42.30 -28.02
C ALA A 15 -17.54 40.99 -28.57
N TYR A 16 -16.44 41.10 -29.33
CA TYR A 16 -15.67 39.95 -29.82
C TYR A 16 -15.07 39.13 -28.66
N MET A 17 -14.43 39.77 -27.70
CA MET A 17 -13.86 39.13 -26.50
C MET A 17 -14.98 38.47 -25.65
N ARG A 18 -16.11 39.14 -25.47
CA ARG A 18 -17.26 38.62 -24.73
C ARG A 18 -17.81 37.32 -25.35
N ASN A 19 -17.81 37.21 -26.69
CA ASN A 19 -18.23 35.97 -27.37
C ASN A 19 -17.23 34.82 -27.30
N LYS A 20 -15.93 35.12 -27.12
CA LYS A 20 -14.87 34.11 -27.02
C LYS A 20 -14.59 33.65 -25.57
N LEU A 21 -14.90 34.50 -24.58
CA LEU A 21 -14.64 34.22 -23.16
C LEU A 21 -15.28 32.93 -22.66
N PRO A 22 -16.52 32.55 -23.03
CA PRO A 22 -17.09 31.25 -22.62
C PRO A 22 -16.26 30.05 -23.08
N ILE A 23 -15.80 30.07 -24.33
CA ILE A 23 -15.00 28.99 -24.91
C ILE A 23 -13.66 28.89 -24.16
N LEU A 24 -13.02 30.04 -23.88
CA LEU A 24 -11.76 30.07 -23.12
C LEU A 24 -11.92 29.47 -21.71
N ILE A 25 -13.00 29.80 -21.00
CA ILE A 25 -13.28 29.24 -19.66
C ILE A 25 -13.48 27.72 -19.75
N ILE A 26 -14.24 27.22 -20.75
CA ILE A 26 -14.42 25.79 -20.95
C ILE A 26 -13.07 25.11 -21.22
N LEU A 27 -12.19 25.71 -22.03
CA LEU A 27 -10.85 25.19 -22.31
C LEU A 27 -9.97 25.15 -21.04
N ILE A 28 -9.99 26.19 -20.22
CA ILE A 28 -9.29 26.20 -18.93
C ILE A 28 -9.78 25.04 -18.05
N LEU A 29 -11.08 24.88 -17.88
CA LEU A 29 -11.67 23.79 -17.11
C LEU A 29 -11.31 22.41 -17.68
N ALA A 30 -11.15 22.29 -19.00
CA ALA A 30 -10.77 21.06 -19.67
C ALA A 30 -9.28 20.70 -19.47
N LEU A 31 -8.40 21.69 -19.32
CA LEU A 31 -6.97 21.49 -19.15
C LEU A 31 -6.58 21.22 -17.69
N LEU A 32 -7.35 21.75 -16.71
CA LEU A 32 -7.05 21.57 -15.29
C LEU A 32 -6.81 20.12 -14.85
N PRO A 33 -7.62 19.12 -15.25
CA PRO A 33 -7.38 17.72 -14.87
C PRO A 33 -5.97 17.24 -15.26
N ILE A 34 -5.50 17.56 -16.46
CA ILE A 34 -4.18 17.10 -16.94
C ILE A 34 -3.03 17.72 -16.16
N ILE A 35 -3.17 18.99 -15.76
CA ILE A 35 -2.13 19.69 -14.99
C ILE A 35 -1.88 18.99 -13.65
N PHE A 36 -2.93 18.44 -13.04
CA PHE A 36 -2.86 17.89 -11.69
C PHE A 36 -2.80 16.34 -11.63
N ILE A 37 -3.19 15.63 -12.68
CA ILE A 37 -3.28 14.14 -12.66
C ILE A 37 -1.90 13.45 -12.58
N GLY A 38 -0.79 14.16 -12.82
CA GLY A 38 0.55 13.55 -12.76
C GLY A 38 0.84 12.66 -13.99
N ASN A 39 1.55 11.56 -13.81
CA ASN A 39 1.97 10.67 -14.91
C ASN A 39 0.82 9.84 -15.45
N VAL A 40 0.20 10.31 -16.53
CA VAL A 40 -0.82 9.59 -17.30
C VAL A 40 -0.26 9.27 -18.67
N ALA A 41 -0.53 8.06 -19.18
CA ALA A 41 -0.13 7.68 -20.53
C ALA A 41 -0.67 8.66 -21.58
N ASN A 42 0.15 9.02 -22.56
CA ASN A 42 -0.16 10.06 -23.54
C ASN A 42 -1.46 9.79 -24.31
N GLU A 43 -1.81 8.53 -24.52
CA GLU A 43 -3.07 8.10 -25.17
C GLU A 43 -4.32 8.59 -24.43
N TYR A 44 -4.26 8.75 -23.09
CA TYR A 44 -5.40 9.24 -22.29
C TYR A 44 -5.44 10.76 -22.16
N LYS A 45 -4.31 11.46 -22.28
CA LYS A 45 -4.25 12.92 -22.07
C LYS A 45 -5.22 13.66 -22.99
N LEU A 46 -5.19 13.35 -24.30
CA LEU A 46 -6.11 13.97 -25.26
C LEU A 46 -7.56 13.63 -24.99
N LYS A 47 -7.86 12.36 -24.66
CA LYS A 47 -9.21 11.92 -24.30
C LYS A 47 -9.74 12.67 -23.08
N ILE A 48 -8.93 12.82 -22.03
CA ILE A 48 -9.27 13.57 -20.82
C ILE A 48 -9.61 15.02 -21.13
N VAL A 49 -8.82 15.72 -21.95
CA VAL A 49 -9.11 17.11 -22.34
C VAL A 49 -10.42 17.22 -23.11
N LEU A 50 -10.61 16.38 -24.13
CA LEU A 50 -11.83 16.40 -24.95
C LEU A 50 -13.08 16.09 -24.11
N LEU A 51 -13.05 15.06 -23.29
CA LEU A 51 -14.20 14.69 -22.44
C LEU A 51 -14.43 15.70 -21.32
N SER A 52 -13.39 16.35 -20.78
CA SER A 52 -13.53 17.44 -19.81
C SER A 52 -14.19 18.67 -20.44
N PHE A 53 -13.85 19.01 -21.69
CA PHE A 53 -14.47 20.08 -22.45
C PHE A 53 -15.96 19.83 -22.68
N LEU A 54 -16.29 18.62 -23.15
CA LEU A 54 -17.68 18.19 -23.38
C LEU A 54 -18.48 18.14 -22.07
N LEU A 55 -17.87 17.68 -20.98
CA LEU A 55 -18.50 17.61 -19.66
C LEU A 55 -18.81 19.00 -19.12
N ALA A 56 -17.86 19.95 -19.18
CA ALA A 56 -18.09 21.31 -18.73
C ALA A 56 -19.21 22.00 -19.53
N SER A 57 -19.23 21.81 -20.86
CA SER A 57 -20.30 22.29 -21.73
C SER A 57 -21.66 21.67 -21.39
N THR A 58 -21.69 20.37 -21.16
CA THR A 58 -22.92 19.63 -20.76
C THR A 58 -23.44 20.12 -19.42
N ASN A 59 -22.56 20.30 -18.44
CA ASN A 59 -22.93 20.81 -17.11
C ASN A 59 -23.50 22.24 -17.21
N ALA A 60 -22.91 23.11 -18.05
CA ALA A 60 -23.46 24.44 -18.30
C ALA A 60 -24.84 24.40 -18.94
N PHE A 61 -25.11 23.44 -19.83
CA PHE A 61 -26.46 23.23 -20.41
C PHE A 61 -27.43 22.73 -19.34
N LEU A 62 -27.10 21.67 -18.60
CA LEU A 62 -27.95 21.05 -17.59
C LEU A 62 -28.28 22.02 -16.44
N TYR A 63 -27.37 22.89 -16.07
CA TYR A 63 -27.58 23.89 -15.01
C TYR A 63 -28.73 24.87 -15.32
N ARG A 64 -29.13 25.05 -16.58
CA ARG A 64 -30.27 25.87 -17.00
C ARG A 64 -31.60 25.31 -16.49
N PHE A 65 -31.67 24.01 -16.25
CA PHE A 65 -32.89 23.33 -15.83
C PHE A 65 -32.85 23.06 -14.32
N LYS A 66 -33.89 23.48 -13.62
CA LYS A 66 -33.96 23.40 -12.14
C LYS A 66 -33.69 21.99 -11.60
N TYR A 67 -34.24 20.98 -12.26
CA TYR A 67 -34.16 19.58 -11.81
C TYR A 67 -32.72 19.00 -11.92
N PHE A 68 -31.87 19.52 -12.78
CA PHE A 68 -30.50 19.01 -12.97
C PHE A 68 -29.46 19.75 -12.15
N LYS A 69 -29.80 20.83 -11.42
CA LYS A 69 -28.83 21.57 -10.58
C LYS A 69 -28.19 20.71 -9.52
N PRO A 70 -28.91 19.80 -8.80
CA PRO A 70 -28.25 18.89 -7.84
C PRO A 70 -27.26 17.94 -8.50
N LEU A 71 -27.55 17.43 -9.70
CA LEU A 71 -26.64 16.60 -10.47
C LEU A 71 -25.36 17.36 -10.85
N VAL A 72 -25.49 18.60 -11.31
CA VAL A 72 -24.34 19.45 -11.65
C VAL A 72 -23.49 19.72 -10.41
N LEU A 73 -24.10 19.94 -9.25
CA LEU A 73 -23.38 20.10 -7.99
C LEU A 73 -22.61 18.82 -7.62
N LEU A 74 -23.21 17.65 -7.76
CA LEU A 74 -22.56 16.36 -7.53
C LEU A 74 -21.37 16.14 -8.48
N ILE A 75 -21.55 16.45 -9.77
CA ILE A 75 -20.46 16.35 -10.75
C ILE A 75 -19.32 17.33 -10.40
N SER A 76 -19.64 18.55 -9.95
CA SER A 76 -18.65 19.54 -9.52
C SER A 76 -17.84 19.02 -8.33
N LEU A 77 -18.49 18.39 -7.36
CA LEU A 77 -17.86 17.77 -6.19
C LEU A 77 -16.92 16.62 -6.59
N LEU A 78 -17.39 15.70 -7.44
CA LEU A 78 -16.59 14.57 -7.91
C LEU A 78 -15.39 15.01 -8.75
N TRP A 79 -15.57 16.01 -9.62
CA TRP A 79 -14.49 16.58 -10.43
C TRP A 79 -13.41 17.21 -9.54
N SER A 80 -13.80 18.00 -8.55
CA SER A 80 -12.88 18.65 -7.61
C SER A 80 -12.16 17.64 -6.73
N LEU A 81 -12.86 16.58 -6.30
CA LEU A 81 -12.26 15.50 -5.54
C LEU A 81 -11.16 14.78 -6.34
N ASN A 82 -11.42 14.47 -7.61
CA ASN A 82 -10.41 13.84 -8.47
C ASN A 82 -9.17 14.71 -8.65
N ILE A 83 -9.33 16.01 -8.94
CA ILE A 83 -8.21 16.93 -9.10
C ILE A 83 -7.41 17.07 -7.80
N SER A 84 -8.09 17.26 -6.68
CA SER A 84 -7.42 17.47 -5.39
C SER A 84 -6.69 16.23 -4.92
N THR A 85 -7.24 15.04 -5.15
CA THR A 85 -6.56 13.77 -4.89
C THR A 85 -5.31 13.64 -5.78
N SER A 86 -5.40 13.94 -7.06
CA SER A 86 -4.23 13.95 -7.96
C SER A 86 -3.17 14.93 -7.50
N PHE A 87 -3.55 16.14 -7.17
CA PHE A 87 -2.63 17.18 -6.70
C PHE A 87 -1.93 16.76 -5.40
N PHE A 88 -2.66 16.17 -4.45
CA PHE A 88 -2.09 15.66 -3.21
C PHE A 88 -1.00 14.62 -3.46
N PHE A 89 -1.30 13.58 -4.23
CA PHE A 89 -0.34 12.50 -4.47
C PHE A 89 0.83 12.92 -5.36
N SER A 90 0.59 13.76 -6.37
CA SER A 90 1.67 14.22 -7.25
C SER A 90 2.59 15.23 -6.58
N SER A 91 2.06 16.17 -5.78
CA SER A 91 2.87 17.23 -5.17
C SER A 91 3.58 16.78 -3.89
N LYS A 92 2.91 16.00 -3.03
CA LYS A 92 3.46 15.58 -1.73
C LYS A 92 4.26 14.29 -1.81
N HIS A 93 3.79 13.32 -2.58
CA HIS A 93 4.38 11.99 -2.65
C HIS A 93 5.06 11.67 -4.00
N GLN A 94 4.96 12.58 -4.99
CA GLN A 94 5.51 12.39 -6.35
C GLN A 94 5.06 11.08 -7.03
N ILE A 95 3.86 10.60 -6.69
CA ILE A 95 3.26 9.38 -7.21
C ILE A 95 1.90 9.65 -7.85
N SER A 96 1.46 8.75 -8.72
CA SER A 96 0.09 8.76 -9.25
C SER A 96 -0.84 7.95 -8.35
N PHE A 97 -2.10 8.37 -8.23
CA PHE A 97 -3.11 7.64 -7.47
C PHE A 97 -3.40 6.29 -8.15
N SER A 98 -3.05 5.18 -7.49
CA SER A 98 -3.15 3.81 -8.00
C SER A 98 -4.24 3.00 -7.27
N SER A 99 -4.59 1.82 -7.80
CA SER A 99 -5.52 0.90 -7.12
C SER A 99 -4.98 0.40 -5.78
N THR A 100 -3.67 0.30 -5.61
CA THR A 100 -3.03 -0.03 -4.33
C THR A 100 -3.32 1.05 -3.29
N ILE A 101 -3.12 2.34 -3.66
CA ILE A 101 -3.44 3.47 -2.79
C ILE A 101 -4.95 3.53 -2.52
N ALA A 102 -5.78 3.33 -3.54
CA ALA A 102 -7.23 3.28 -3.40
C ALA A 102 -7.67 2.17 -2.42
N ASN A 103 -7.02 1.01 -2.45
CA ASN A 103 -7.25 -0.07 -1.50
C ASN A 103 -6.89 0.33 -0.07
N THR A 104 -5.79 1.07 0.14
CA THR A 104 -5.45 1.62 1.46
C THR A 104 -6.57 2.53 1.96
N PHE A 105 -7.07 3.45 1.11
CA PHE A 105 -8.19 4.33 1.49
C PHE A 105 -9.48 3.58 1.82
N ILE A 106 -9.84 2.56 1.03
CA ILE A 106 -11.03 1.73 1.28
C ILE A 106 -10.92 1.02 2.64
N ASN A 107 -9.70 0.69 3.06
CA ASN A 107 -9.40 -0.05 4.28
C ASN A 107 -8.98 0.84 5.46
N THR A 108 -8.83 2.16 5.28
CA THR A 108 -8.51 3.13 6.34
C THR A 108 -9.62 3.23 7.38
N ASN A 109 -9.26 3.22 8.66
CA ASN A 109 -10.21 3.43 9.74
C ASN A 109 -10.50 4.93 9.99
N SER A 110 -11.56 5.23 10.75
CA SER A 110 -12.00 6.62 10.98
C SER A 110 -10.97 7.48 11.71
N SER A 111 -10.21 6.93 12.66
CA SER A 111 -9.18 7.66 13.42
C SER A 111 -7.98 8.02 12.54
N GLU A 112 -7.56 7.11 11.70
CA GLU A 112 -6.50 7.32 10.71
C GLU A 112 -6.93 8.35 9.65
N ALA A 113 -8.17 8.25 9.14
CA ALA A 113 -8.71 9.22 8.19
C ALA A 113 -8.76 10.63 8.76
N VAL A 114 -9.22 10.81 10.01
CA VAL A 114 -9.23 12.11 10.71
C VAL A 114 -7.81 12.64 10.91
N GLY A 115 -6.87 11.78 11.32
CA GLY A 115 -5.46 12.14 11.46
C GLY A 115 -4.86 12.63 10.14
N MET A 116 -5.12 11.91 9.02
CA MET A 116 -4.67 12.32 7.70
C MET A 116 -5.27 13.66 7.25
N LEU A 117 -6.57 13.89 7.49
CA LEU A 117 -7.23 15.15 7.13
C LEU A 117 -6.71 16.34 7.92
N SER A 118 -6.52 16.20 9.24
CA SER A 118 -6.01 17.27 10.10
C SER A 118 -4.59 17.68 9.71
N TYR A 119 -3.74 16.72 9.39
CA TYR A 119 -2.36 16.96 8.95
C TYR A 119 -2.27 17.59 7.55
N ASN A 120 -3.29 17.36 6.70
CA ASN A 120 -3.30 17.79 5.29
C ASN A 120 -4.35 18.87 5.00
N LYS A 121 -4.64 19.76 5.94
CA LYS A 121 -5.68 20.81 5.84
C LYS A 121 -5.60 21.67 4.58
N TYR A 122 -4.40 21.96 4.04
CA TYR A 122 -4.23 22.74 2.83
C TYR A 122 -4.84 22.07 1.58
N TYR A 123 -4.82 20.75 1.51
CA TYR A 123 -5.43 20.01 0.41
C TYR A 123 -6.95 19.98 0.51
N VAL A 124 -7.50 20.03 1.72
CA VAL A 124 -8.94 20.20 1.95
C VAL A 124 -9.38 21.60 1.49
N LEU A 125 -8.62 22.65 1.81
CA LEU A 125 -8.89 23.99 1.32
C LEU A 125 -8.79 24.08 -0.21
N PHE A 126 -7.79 23.44 -0.81
CA PHE A 126 -7.66 23.35 -2.26
C PHE A 126 -8.86 22.66 -2.90
N PHE A 127 -9.36 21.57 -2.32
CA PHE A 127 -10.58 20.89 -2.77
C PHE A 127 -11.80 21.84 -2.78
N ILE A 128 -12.03 22.56 -1.68
CA ILE A 128 -13.14 23.53 -1.58
C ILE A 128 -12.99 24.63 -2.63
N PHE A 129 -11.79 25.15 -2.81
CA PHE A 129 -11.47 26.19 -3.80
C PHE A 129 -11.77 25.70 -5.23
N MET A 130 -11.32 24.50 -5.61
CA MET A 130 -11.56 23.92 -6.93
C MET A 130 -13.05 23.64 -7.16
N MET A 131 -13.77 23.20 -6.13
CA MET A 131 -15.21 23.00 -6.20
C MET A 131 -15.96 24.32 -6.48
N LEU A 132 -15.59 25.39 -5.79
CA LEU A 132 -16.18 26.70 -5.99
C LEU A 132 -15.87 27.25 -7.39
N ILE A 133 -14.61 27.16 -7.84
CA ILE A 133 -14.22 27.61 -9.19
C ILE A 133 -15.04 26.89 -10.25
N TYR A 134 -15.09 25.54 -10.20
CA TYR A 134 -15.82 24.79 -11.20
C TYR A 134 -17.30 25.15 -11.20
N PHE A 135 -17.94 25.11 -10.03
CA PHE A 135 -19.39 25.38 -9.90
C PHE A 135 -19.75 26.81 -10.33
N LEU A 136 -19.01 27.81 -9.91
CA LEU A 136 -19.25 29.21 -10.30
C LEU A 136 -19.01 29.42 -11.79
N SER A 137 -17.98 28.79 -12.37
CA SER A 137 -17.74 28.83 -13.82
C SER A 137 -18.91 28.20 -14.59
N ILE A 138 -19.41 27.05 -14.18
CA ILE A 138 -20.58 26.39 -14.81
C ILE A 138 -21.84 27.27 -14.71
N LYS A 139 -22.09 27.85 -13.53
CA LYS A 139 -23.20 28.78 -13.32
C LYS A 139 -23.11 30.00 -14.25
N TRP A 140 -21.91 30.56 -14.43
CA TRP A 140 -21.66 31.68 -15.32
C TRP A 140 -21.81 31.27 -16.80
N LEU A 141 -21.20 30.16 -17.20
CA LEU A 141 -21.26 29.58 -18.54
C LEU A 141 -22.73 29.28 -18.97
N SER A 142 -23.56 28.80 -18.05
CA SER A 142 -24.96 28.50 -18.34
C SER A 142 -25.76 29.73 -18.84
N LYS A 143 -25.33 30.93 -18.45
CA LYS A 143 -25.97 32.20 -18.84
C LYS A 143 -25.36 32.83 -20.08
N ASN A 144 -24.04 32.64 -20.28
CA ASN A 144 -23.24 33.42 -21.25
C ASN A 144 -22.82 32.62 -22.49
N THR A 145 -23.18 31.33 -22.60
CA THR A 145 -22.83 30.49 -23.76
C THR A 145 -24.05 30.25 -24.65
N ASP A 146 -23.81 30.18 -25.95
CA ASP A 146 -24.89 29.90 -26.92
C ASP A 146 -25.55 28.53 -26.65
N TYR A 147 -26.87 28.47 -26.72
CA TYR A 147 -27.66 27.27 -26.44
C TYR A 147 -27.37 26.14 -27.45
N ARG A 148 -27.23 26.48 -28.74
CA ARG A 148 -26.99 25.50 -29.82
C ARG A 148 -25.64 24.87 -29.66
N PHE A 149 -24.61 25.68 -29.31
CA PHE A 149 -23.28 25.18 -29.01
C PHE A 149 -23.26 24.19 -27.85
N LEU A 150 -23.93 24.51 -26.74
CA LEU A 150 -24.03 23.61 -25.60
C LEU A 150 -24.79 22.30 -25.94
N LYS A 151 -25.88 22.40 -26.70
CA LYS A 151 -26.68 21.25 -27.16
C LYS A 151 -25.85 20.33 -28.07
N PHE A 152 -25.07 20.89 -28.99
CA PHE A 152 -24.18 20.12 -29.85
C PHE A 152 -23.16 19.33 -29.03
N ASN A 153 -22.53 19.95 -28.02
CA ASN A 153 -21.55 19.30 -27.16
C ASN A 153 -22.16 18.15 -26.32
N ILE A 154 -23.41 18.22 -25.94
CA ILE A 154 -24.11 17.08 -25.30
C ILE A 154 -24.20 15.90 -26.26
N LEU A 155 -24.62 16.15 -27.49
CA LEU A 155 -24.72 15.09 -28.50
C LEU A 155 -23.34 14.47 -28.76
N ALA A 156 -22.30 15.29 -28.82
CA ALA A 156 -20.93 14.83 -28.96
C ALA A 156 -20.48 13.98 -27.75
N LEU A 157 -20.84 14.39 -26.51
CA LEU A 157 -20.54 13.59 -25.30
C LEU A 157 -21.27 12.25 -25.33
N LEU A 158 -22.55 12.22 -25.64
CA LEU A 158 -23.34 10.98 -25.75
C LEU A 158 -22.73 10.05 -26.81
N PHE A 159 -22.39 10.59 -27.98
CA PHE A 159 -21.74 9.84 -29.04
C PHE A 159 -20.37 9.27 -28.59
N SER A 160 -19.57 10.07 -27.89
CA SER A 160 -18.28 9.61 -27.32
C SER A 160 -18.50 8.46 -26.33
N CYS A 161 -19.53 8.53 -25.48
CA CYS A 161 -19.87 7.44 -24.56
C CYS A 161 -20.25 6.15 -25.28
N LEU A 162 -20.95 6.23 -26.42
CA LEU A 162 -21.33 5.08 -27.24
C LEU A 162 -20.10 4.40 -27.88
N LEU A 163 -18.99 5.11 -28.09
CA LEU A 163 -17.78 4.57 -28.66
C LEU A 163 -16.89 3.85 -27.61
N VAL A 164 -17.13 4.04 -26.32
CA VAL A 164 -16.30 3.44 -25.25
C VAL A 164 -16.21 1.91 -25.32
N PRO A 165 -17.30 1.13 -25.56
CA PRO A 165 -17.20 -0.32 -25.69
C PRO A 165 -16.34 -0.75 -26.87
N VAL A 166 -16.34 0.00 -27.97
CA VAL A 166 -15.53 -0.26 -29.15
C VAL A 166 -14.05 0.01 -28.85
N ASP A 167 -13.75 1.15 -28.25
CA ASP A 167 -12.39 1.53 -27.80
C ASP A 167 -11.86 0.52 -26.76
N TYR A 168 -12.70 0.06 -25.83
CA TYR A 168 -12.37 -0.99 -24.87
C TYR A 168 -11.97 -2.29 -25.56
N TYR A 169 -12.80 -2.79 -26.49
CA TYR A 169 -12.56 -4.03 -27.21
C TYR A 169 -11.27 -3.99 -28.04
N ILE A 170 -11.00 -2.86 -28.70
CA ILE A 170 -9.75 -2.69 -29.49
C ILE A 170 -8.52 -2.63 -28.57
N SER A 171 -8.65 -1.96 -27.43
CA SER A 171 -7.57 -1.79 -26.44
C SER A 171 -7.27 -3.09 -25.69
N GLU A 172 -8.30 -3.90 -25.36
CA GLU A 172 -8.13 -5.18 -24.66
C GLU A 172 -7.28 -6.16 -25.46
N LYS A 173 -7.43 -6.21 -26.79
CA LYS A 173 -6.62 -7.06 -27.66
C LYS A 173 -5.12 -6.73 -27.66
N LYS A 174 -4.75 -5.52 -27.28
CA LYS A 174 -3.35 -5.03 -27.28
C LYS A 174 -2.70 -5.10 -25.89
N ARG A 175 -3.46 -5.44 -24.85
CA ARG A 175 -2.99 -5.39 -23.46
C ARG A 175 -2.78 -6.76 -22.85
N SER A 176 -1.74 -6.86 -22.04
CA SER A 176 -1.48 -8.04 -21.21
C SER A 176 -2.39 -8.12 -19.98
N ASP A 177 -3.01 -7.01 -19.57
CA ASP A 177 -3.77 -6.88 -18.33
C ASP A 177 -5.27 -6.77 -18.58
N LYS A 178 -6.06 -7.60 -17.87
CA LYS A 178 -7.53 -7.46 -17.85
C LYS A 178 -7.94 -6.18 -17.12
N ILE A 179 -8.40 -5.20 -17.88
CA ILE A 179 -9.05 -4.00 -17.36
C ILE A 179 -10.56 -4.21 -17.48
N ILE A 180 -11.36 -3.83 -16.48
CA ILE A 180 -12.81 -3.89 -16.60
C ILE A 180 -13.34 -2.67 -17.37
N LEU A 181 -14.48 -2.82 -18.05
CA LEU A 181 -15.06 -1.77 -18.90
C LEU A 181 -15.27 -0.45 -18.16
N SER A 182 -15.76 -0.49 -16.92
CA SER A 182 -15.97 0.71 -16.09
C SER A 182 -14.67 1.43 -15.72
N GLU A 183 -13.60 0.69 -15.46
CA GLU A 183 -12.28 1.25 -15.23
C GLU A 183 -11.75 1.92 -16.51
N HIS A 184 -11.81 1.23 -17.64
CA HIS A 184 -11.40 1.75 -18.94
C HIS A 184 -12.13 3.05 -19.32
N PHE A 185 -13.45 3.09 -19.09
CA PHE A 185 -14.26 4.30 -19.29
C PHE A 185 -13.71 5.48 -18.50
N LEU A 186 -13.45 5.29 -17.19
CA LEU A 186 -13.00 6.37 -16.31
C LEU A 186 -11.56 6.84 -16.62
N MET A 187 -10.68 5.96 -17.12
CA MET A 187 -9.30 6.32 -17.47
C MET A 187 -9.20 7.41 -18.55
N GLY A 188 -10.18 7.52 -19.44
CA GLY A 188 -10.24 8.57 -20.46
C GLY A 188 -10.98 9.84 -20.03
N THR A 189 -11.45 9.96 -18.79
CA THR A 189 -12.29 11.04 -18.30
C THR A 189 -11.56 11.93 -17.29
N PRO A 190 -12.11 13.12 -16.93
CA PRO A 190 -11.58 13.92 -15.82
C PRO A 190 -11.73 13.24 -14.45
N PHE A 191 -12.37 12.06 -14.39
CA PHE A 191 -12.48 11.22 -13.20
C PHE A 191 -11.45 10.08 -13.18
N TYR A 192 -10.29 10.30 -13.77
CA TYR A 192 -9.22 9.30 -13.93
C TYR A 192 -8.89 8.55 -12.63
N ASN A 193 -8.78 9.24 -11.49
CA ASN A 193 -8.50 8.58 -10.21
C ASN A 193 -9.64 7.66 -9.74
N SER A 194 -10.87 7.91 -10.19
CA SER A 194 -11.98 7.02 -9.89
C SER A 194 -11.83 5.65 -10.58
N SER A 195 -11.04 5.54 -11.64
CA SER A 195 -10.70 4.25 -12.25
C SER A 195 -9.92 3.36 -11.26
N ALA A 196 -8.98 3.95 -10.52
CA ALA A 196 -8.23 3.24 -9.48
C ALA A 196 -9.14 2.77 -8.32
N MET A 197 -10.15 3.57 -7.94
CA MET A 197 -11.16 3.18 -6.93
C MET A 197 -12.02 2.02 -7.43
N VAL A 198 -12.49 2.08 -8.69
CA VAL A 198 -13.27 0.99 -9.30
C VAL A 198 -12.45 -0.28 -9.39
N ARG A 199 -11.17 -0.17 -9.76
CA ARG A 199 -10.24 -1.30 -9.78
C ARG A 199 -10.07 -1.91 -8.38
N ALA A 200 -9.86 -1.10 -7.36
CA ALA A 200 -9.73 -1.54 -5.97
C ALA A 200 -11.00 -2.25 -5.47
N ILE A 201 -12.19 -1.71 -5.76
CA ILE A 201 -13.47 -2.35 -5.42
C ILE A 201 -13.61 -3.72 -6.12
N TYR A 202 -13.29 -3.78 -7.41
CA TYR A 202 -13.30 -5.04 -8.15
C TYR A 202 -12.33 -6.07 -7.57
N GLU A 203 -11.09 -5.68 -7.27
CA GLU A 203 -10.11 -6.54 -6.62
C GLU A 203 -10.61 -7.05 -5.27
N ASN A 204 -11.24 -6.19 -4.46
CA ASN A 204 -11.83 -6.58 -3.17
C ASN A 204 -12.99 -7.58 -3.32
N GLN A 205 -13.80 -7.48 -4.38
CA GLN A 205 -14.83 -8.48 -4.67
C GLN A 205 -14.21 -9.85 -5.03
N GLN A 206 -13.10 -9.88 -5.76
CA GLN A 206 -12.37 -11.11 -6.06
C GLN A 206 -11.78 -11.75 -4.80
N ILE A 207 -11.29 -10.92 -3.87
CA ILE A 207 -10.72 -11.37 -2.58
C ILE A 207 -11.74 -12.19 -1.77
N ARG A 208 -13.02 -11.81 -1.76
CA ARG A 208 -14.07 -12.54 -1.02
C ARG A 208 -14.27 -13.98 -1.50
N ARG A 209 -13.88 -14.31 -2.73
CA ARG A 209 -13.97 -15.67 -3.27
C ARG A 209 -12.92 -16.62 -2.67
N ILE A 210 -11.86 -16.08 -2.07
CA ILE A 210 -10.76 -16.86 -1.50
C ILE A 210 -11.25 -17.80 -0.40
N THR A 211 -12.16 -17.34 0.45
CA THR A 211 -12.68 -18.11 1.59
C THR A 211 -13.50 -19.34 1.18
N SER A 212 -13.96 -19.41 -0.08
CA SER A 212 -14.69 -20.56 -0.61
C SER A 212 -13.79 -21.62 -1.25
N VAL A 213 -12.49 -21.33 -1.43
CA VAL A 213 -11.54 -22.27 -2.04
C VAL A 213 -11.13 -23.32 -1.02
N LYS A 214 -11.37 -24.60 -1.33
CA LYS A 214 -10.83 -25.72 -0.56
C LYS A 214 -9.42 -26.03 -1.04
N VAL A 215 -8.45 -25.96 -0.12
CA VAL A 215 -7.05 -26.31 -0.40
C VAL A 215 -6.79 -27.71 0.12
N ASN A 216 -6.25 -28.57 -0.75
CA ASN A 216 -5.78 -29.89 -0.35
C ASN A 216 -4.29 -29.82 -0.07
N PHE A 217 -3.92 -29.72 1.19
CA PHE A 217 -2.53 -29.68 1.62
C PHE A 217 -1.88 -31.08 1.53
N ASN A 218 -0.66 -31.13 0.96
CA ASN A 218 0.11 -32.36 0.82
C ASN A 218 1.47 -32.21 1.52
N TYR A 219 1.53 -32.64 2.78
CA TYR A 219 2.70 -32.49 3.65
C TYR A 219 2.93 -33.72 4.52
N ILE A 220 4.10 -33.76 5.16
CA ILE A 220 4.44 -34.64 6.26
C ILE A 220 4.67 -33.75 7.49
N LYS A 221 3.99 -34.04 8.60
CA LYS A 221 4.24 -33.33 9.86
C LYS A 221 5.32 -34.07 10.66
N LYS A 222 6.36 -33.33 11.09
CA LYS A 222 7.39 -33.81 12.00
C LYS A 222 7.31 -33.02 13.30
N ASP A 223 7.30 -33.71 14.41
CA ASP A 223 7.34 -33.08 15.72
C ASP A 223 8.74 -32.49 15.95
N LYS A 224 8.82 -31.20 16.29
CA LYS A 224 10.07 -30.49 16.61
C LYS A 224 10.25 -30.20 18.10
N ASP A 225 9.47 -30.84 18.96
CA ASP A 225 9.52 -30.62 20.42
C ASP A 225 9.37 -29.12 20.79
N ILE A 226 8.57 -28.40 20.01
CA ILE A 226 8.20 -27.00 20.24
C ILE A 226 6.68 -26.94 20.36
N ASP A 227 6.19 -26.33 21.44
CA ASP A 227 4.77 -26.24 21.75
C ASP A 227 4.18 -24.87 21.35
N THR A 228 5.00 -23.81 21.40
CA THR A 228 4.58 -22.44 21.13
C THR A 228 5.47 -21.80 20.06
N TYR A 229 4.83 -21.48 18.94
CA TYR A 229 5.44 -20.75 17.82
C TYR A 229 4.83 -19.35 17.73
N VAL A 230 5.66 -18.32 17.81
CA VAL A 230 5.24 -16.91 17.66
C VAL A 230 5.82 -16.36 16.37
N LEU A 231 4.95 -16.09 15.40
CA LEU A 231 5.31 -15.35 14.19
C LEU A 231 5.08 -13.87 14.44
N LEU A 232 6.16 -13.10 14.60
CA LEU A 232 6.08 -11.65 14.78
C LEU A 232 6.35 -10.96 13.44
N ILE A 233 5.31 -10.40 12.85
CA ILE A 233 5.37 -9.62 11.61
C ILE A 233 5.61 -8.18 12.00
N GLY A 234 6.84 -7.70 11.73
CA GLY A 234 7.23 -6.30 11.89
C GLY A 234 6.74 -5.44 10.73
N GLU A 235 6.82 -4.14 10.90
CA GLU A 235 6.36 -3.15 9.95
C GLU A 235 7.44 -2.12 9.69
N SER A 236 7.77 -1.90 8.41
CA SER A 236 8.62 -0.80 7.93
C SER A 236 10.05 -0.77 8.50
N ALA A 237 10.56 -1.87 9.08
CA ALA A 237 11.88 -1.89 9.69
C ALA A 237 12.97 -2.26 8.67
N ARG A 238 14.00 -1.42 8.58
CA ARG A 238 15.21 -1.66 7.79
C ARG A 238 16.20 -2.49 8.60
N ARG A 239 16.82 -3.47 7.94
CA ARG A 239 17.89 -4.30 8.55
C ARG A 239 19.10 -3.48 8.95
N ASP A 240 19.51 -2.53 8.13
CA ASP A 240 20.69 -1.68 8.32
C ASP A 240 20.53 -0.61 9.43
N HIS A 241 19.34 -0.52 10.06
CA HIS A 241 19.09 0.26 11.27
C HIS A 241 19.01 -0.60 12.54
N MET A 242 19.36 -1.89 12.48
CA MET A 242 19.42 -2.77 13.64
C MET A 242 20.87 -3.10 14.03
N SER A 243 21.26 -2.87 15.30
CA SER A 243 22.60 -3.24 15.79
C SER A 243 22.89 -4.74 15.73
N LEU A 244 21.85 -5.60 15.72
CA LEU A 244 21.97 -7.04 15.46
C LEU A 244 22.67 -7.33 14.11
N TYR A 245 22.50 -6.46 13.12
CA TYR A 245 23.07 -6.59 11.76
C TYR A 245 24.25 -5.66 11.52
N GLY A 246 24.83 -5.09 12.59
CA GLY A 246 26.05 -4.27 12.50
C GLY A 246 25.81 -2.77 12.36
N TYR A 247 24.58 -2.28 12.59
CA TYR A 247 24.35 -0.85 12.70
C TYR A 247 25.17 -0.25 13.85
N ASN A 248 25.77 0.91 13.62
CA ASN A 248 26.71 1.54 14.57
C ASN A 248 26.04 2.13 15.82
N LYS A 249 24.71 2.26 15.82
CA LYS A 249 23.92 2.68 16.98
C LYS A 249 23.26 1.47 17.61
N ILE A 250 23.17 1.44 18.96
CA ILE A 250 22.62 0.29 19.70
C ILE A 250 21.09 0.37 19.73
N THR A 251 20.47 -0.02 18.64
CA THR A 251 19.01 -0.03 18.48
C THR A 251 18.35 -1.35 18.92
N THR A 252 19.09 -2.46 18.94
CA THR A 252 18.55 -3.79 19.28
C THR A 252 19.37 -4.51 20.36
N PRO A 253 19.53 -3.91 21.58
CA PRO A 253 20.37 -4.49 22.64
C PRO A 253 19.89 -5.86 23.13
N THR A 254 18.58 -6.10 23.18
CA THR A 254 18.04 -7.42 23.59
C THR A 254 18.40 -8.49 22.58
N LEU A 255 18.20 -8.22 21.29
CA LEU A 255 18.53 -9.18 20.22
C LEU A 255 20.03 -9.46 20.15
N ASN A 256 20.87 -8.45 20.40
CA ASN A 256 22.33 -8.64 20.45
C ASN A 256 22.74 -9.67 21.53
N ILE A 257 22.11 -9.63 22.72
CA ILE A 257 22.35 -10.59 23.80
C ILE A 257 21.84 -11.98 23.45
N MET A 258 20.69 -12.07 22.76
CA MET A 258 20.00 -13.32 22.40
C MET A 258 20.59 -14.01 21.16
N GLN A 259 21.55 -13.40 20.48
CA GLN A 259 22.11 -13.84 19.20
C GLN A 259 22.56 -15.30 19.18
N LYS A 260 23.12 -15.82 20.28
CA LYS A 260 23.56 -17.22 20.41
C LYS A 260 22.46 -18.26 20.16
N ASN A 261 21.21 -17.88 20.43
CA ASN A 261 20.02 -18.74 20.26
C ASN A 261 19.24 -18.43 18.99
N MET A 262 19.85 -17.74 18.01
CA MET A 262 19.17 -17.25 16.81
C MET A 262 19.79 -17.84 15.54
N LEU A 263 18.90 -18.02 14.55
CA LEU A 263 19.28 -18.13 13.14
C LEU A 263 19.00 -16.78 12.49
N ILE A 264 20.05 -16.11 12.01
CA ILE A 264 19.98 -14.74 11.49
C ILE A 264 20.20 -14.74 9.98
N PHE A 265 19.35 -14.07 9.23
CA PHE A 265 19.44 -13.97 7.77
C PHE A 265 20.03 -12.62 7.38
N ASN A 266 21.31 -12.60 6.98
CA ASN A 266 22.02 -11.36 6.66
C ASN A 266 21.56 -10.69 5.35
N GLN A 267 20.92 -11.43 4.45
CA GLN A 267 20.52 -10.95 3.12
C GLN A 267 19.04 -11.27 2.83
N ALA A 268 18.18 -11.03 3.83
CA ALA A 268 16.74 -11.15 3.62
C ALA A 268 16.17 -9.91 2.92
N ILE A 269 15.27 -10.14 1.97
CA ILE A 269 14.53 -9.08 1.27
C ILE A 269 13.03 -9.32 1.27
N SER A 270 12.27 -8.23 1.29
CA SER A 270 10.82 -8.22 1.08
C SER A 270 10.48 -8.43 -0.41
N PRO A 271 9.35 -9.04 -0.77
CA PRO A 271 8.89 -9.14 -2.15
C PRO A 271 8.29 -7.85 -2.69
N ALA A 272 7.89 -6.91 -1.83
CA ALA A 272 7.15 -5.70 -2.20
C ALA A 272 7.42 -4.55 -1.22
N PRO A 273 7.23 -3.28 -1.65
CA PRO A 273 7.59 -2.09 -0.87
C PRO A 273 6.47 -1.62 0.08
N VAL A 274 5.36 -2.34 0.18
CA VAL A 274 4.18 -1.95 0.98
C VAL A 274 3.49 -3.17 1.60
N THR A 275 2.98 -2.99 2.81
CA THR A 275 2.36 -4.02 3.66
C THR A 275 1.25 -4.81 2.95
N ILE A 276 0.36 -4.10 2.24
CA ILE A 276 -0.79 -4.71 1.56
C ILE A 276 -0.41 -5.72 0.45
N LEU A 277 0.81 -5.62 -0.07
CA LEU A 277 1.38 -6.55 -1.04
C LEU A 277 2.31 -7.56 -0.36
N SER A 278 3.23 -7.08 0.46
CA SER A 278 4.30 -7.88 1.05
C SER A 278 3.77 -8.96 2.00
N VAL A 279 2.93 -8.60 2.97
CA VAL A 279 2.44 -9.55 3.99
C VAL A 279 1.67 -10.71 3.36
N PRO A 280 0.66 -10.49 2.47
CA PRO A 280 -0.04 -11.61 1.85
C PRO A 280 0.88 -12.52 1.02
N ILE A 281 1.84 -11.94 0.29
CA ILE A 281 2.81 -12.71 -0.51
C ILE A 281 3.69 -13.55 0.41
N SER A 282 4.21 -12.97 1.50
CA SER A 282 5.09 -13.65 2.46
C SER A 282 4.40 -14.79 3.22
N LEU A 283 3.08 -14.72 3.37
CA LEU A 283 2.32 -15.72 4.12
C LEU A 283 1.64 -16.79 3.26
N SER A 284 1.71 -16.69 1.93
CA SER A 284 0.95 -17.56 1.03
C SER A 284 1.85 -18.28 0.03
N ASN A 285 1.36 -19.42 -0.49
CA ASN A 285 2.02 -20.17 -1.57
C ASN A 285 1.79 -19.54 -2.95
N VAL A 286 1.82 -18.20 -3.02
CA VAL A 286 1.65 -17.45 -4.24
C VAL A 286 3.00 -17.04 -4.81
N THR A 287 3.17 -17.12 -6.13
CA THR A 287 4.35 -16.56 -6.79
C THR A 287 4.07 -15.14 -7.29
N LEU A 288 5.12 -14.33 -7.47
CA LEU A 288 5.00 -12.96 -7.99
C LEU A 288 4.34 -12.89 -9.39
N TYR A 289 4.34 -14.00 -10.13
CA TYR A 289 3.70 -14.12 -11.45
C TYR A 289 2.19 -14.46 -11.35
N GLN A 290 1.69 -14.85 -10.18
CA GLN A 290 0.31 -15.32 -9.95
C GLN A 290 -0.56 -14.31 -9.19
N LEU A 291 -0.09 -13.11 -8.91
CA LEU A 291 -0.78 -12.11 -8.06
C LEU A 291 -2.15 -11.68 -8.59
N LYS A 292 -2.43 -11.92 -9.88
CA LYS A 292 -3.72 -11.57 -10.52
C LYS A 292 -4.86 -12.48 -10.05
N ASP A 293 -4.60 -13.77 -9.89
CA ASP A 293 -5.58 -14.74 -9.37
C ASP A 293 -5.51 -14.81 -7.85
N LYS A 294 -6.49 -14.17 -7.22
CA LYS A 294 -6.55 -14.08 -5.75
C LYS A 294 -6.86 -15.42 -5.08
N THR A 295 -7.33 -16.42 -5.80
CA THR A 295 -7.63 -17.75 -5.24
C THR A 295 -6.37 -18.45 -4.71
N HIS A 296 -5.18 -18.15 -5.25
CA HIS A 296 -3.92 -18.67 -4.76
C HIS A 296 -3.60 -18.30 -3.30
N TYR A 297 -4.17 -17.20 -2.78
CA TYR A 297 -3.98 -16.80 -1.39
C TYR A 297 -4.76 -17.66 -0.38
N ALA A 298 -5.63 -18.57 -0.84
CA ALA A 298 -6.27 -19.57 0.01
C ALA A 298 -5.24 -20.56 0.60
N ASP A 299 -4.20 -20.89 -0.17
CA ASP A 299 -3.05 -21.67 0.28
C ASP A 299 -2.07 -20.74 1.02
N ASN A 300 -2.28 -20.58 2.32
CA ASN A 300 -1.49 -19.72 3.19
C ASN A 300 -1.09 -20.43 4.48
N ILE A 301 -0.11 -19.87 5.17
CA ILE A 301 0.48 -20.50 6.35
C ILE A 301 -0.50 -20.66 7.52
N VAL A 302 -1.51 -19.79 7.64
CA VAL A 302 -2.53 -19.88 8.70
C VAL A 302 -3.42 -21.09 8.46
N SER A 303 -3.92 -21.24 7.22
CA SER A 303 -4.75 -22.39 6.81
C SER A 303 -3.96 -23.70 6.91
N LEU A 304 -2.69 -23.71 6.49
CA LEU A 304 -1.81 -24.88 6.55
C LEU A 304 -1.54 -25.30 8.01
N ALA A 305 -1.21 -24.35 8.88
CA ALA A 305 -0.96 -24.63 10.31
C ALA A 305 -2.22 -25.18 10.98
N LYS A 306 -3.38 -24.60 10.69
CA LYS A 306 -4.67 -25.09 11.20
C LYS A 306 -4.97 -26.51 10.73
N ASP A 307 -4.79 -26.80 9.43
CA ASP A 307 -4.95 -28.15 8.87
C ASP A 307 -3.98 -29.15 9.53
N ALA A 308 -2.76 -28.71 9.85
CA ALA A 308 -1.76 -29.50 10.58
C ALA A 308 -2.04 -29.64 12.09
N GLY A 309 -3.17 -29.11 12.59
CA GLY A 309 -3.64 -29.27 13.97
C GLY A 309 -3.03 -28.31 14.99
N PHE A 310 -2.44 -27.19 14.55
CA PHE A 310 -2.07 -26.10 15.44
C PHE A 310 -3.31 -25.31 15.87
N LYS A 311 -3.31 -24.80 17.11
CA LYS A 311 -4.22 -23.74 17.55
C LYS A 311 -3.69 -22.42 17.04
N THR A 312 -4.44 -21.80 16.12
CA THR A 312 -4.00 -20.61 15.41
C THR A 312 -4.64 -19.35 15.99
N THR A 313 -3.84 -18.35 16.33
CA THR A 313 -4.33 -17.05 16.84
C THR A 313 -3.65 -15.92 16.08
N TRP A 314 -4.46 -15.00 15.51
CA TRP A 314 -3.98 -13.78 14.90
C TRP A 314 -4.22 -12.60 15.84
N ILE A 315 -3.16 -11.85 16.16
CA ILE A 315 -3.19 -10.67 17.03
C ILE A 315 -2.64 -9.50 16.22
N SER A 316 -3.36 -8.38 16.12
CA SER A 316 -2.91 -7.25 15.28
C SER A 316 -3.18 -5.90 15.92
N ASN A 317 -2.18 -5.02 15.87
CA ASN A 317 -2.28 -3.61 16.17
C ASN A 317 -2.68 -2.78 14.92
N GLN A 318 -2.45 -3.32 13.74
CA GLN A 318 -2.92 -2.74 12.49
C GLN A 318 -4.41 -3.06 12.34
N GLY A 319 -5.26 -2.10 12.74
CA GLY A 319 -6.69 -2.29 12.96
C GLY A 319 -7.40 -3.08 11.87
N ARG A 320 -8.44 -3.82 12.26
CA ARG A 320 -9.39 -4.45 11.34
C ARG A 320 -10.11 -3.35 10.60
N SER A 321 -9.45 -2.79 9.58
CA SER A 321 -10.00 -1.71 8.78
C SER A 321 -11.24 -2.23 8.07
N GLY A 322 -12.35 -1.55 8.31
CA GLY A 322 -13.63 -1.70 7.64
C GLY A 322 -13.95 -3.13 7.17
N LYS A 323 -15.08 -3.61 7.37
CA LYS A 323 -15.60 -4.95 7.00
C LYS A 323 -14.75 -5.74 5.99
N SER A 324 -13.60 -6.30 6.47
CA SER A 324 -12.91 -7.51 5.96
C SER A 324 -12.54 -7.58 4.47
N ASN A 325 -11.93 -6.58 3.88
CA ASN A 325 -11.68 -6.61 2.45
C ASN A 325 -10.19 -6.58 2.02
N SER A 326 -9.22 -6.63 2.95
CA SER A 326 -7.82 -6.80 2.57
C SER A 326 -7.43 -8.30 2.55
N LEU A 327 -6.44 -8.66 1.74
CA LEU A 327 -5.88 -10.02 1.74
C LEU A 327 -5.35 -10.41 3.13
N ILE A 328 -4.75 -9.46 3.86
CA ILE A 328 -4.25 -9.67 5.22
C ILE A 328 -5.40 -10.07 6.16
N THR A 329 -6.51 -9.32 6.12
CA THR A 329 -7.68 -9.61 6.97
C THR A 329 -8.31 -10.96 6.63
N ILE A 330 -8.31 -11.35 5.34
CA ILE A 330 -8.83 -12.66 4.93
C ILE A 330 -7.95 -13.79 5.43
N ILE A 331 -6.62 -13.68 5.30
CA ILE A 331 -5.68 -14.66 5.85
C ILE A 331 -5.84 -14.73 7.37
N ALA A 332 -5.92 -13.58 8.05
CA ALA A 332 -6.13 -13.51 9.49
C ALA A 332 -7.43 -14.18 9.94
N ASN A 333 -8.52 -14.02 9.18
CA ASN A 333 -9.82 -14.64 9.48
C ASN A 333 -9.83 -16.17 9.31
N MET A 334 -8.79 -16.77 8.70
CA MET A 334 -8.65 -18.22 8.62
C MET A 334 -8.10 -18.83 9.92
N ALA A 335 -7.52 -18.01 10.84
CA ALA A 335 -7.11 -18.46 12.16
C ALA A 335 -8.32 -18.84 13.02
N ASP A 336 -8.11 -19.72 14.03
CA ASP A 336 -9.17 -20.11 14.98
C ASP A 336 -9.63 -18.92 15.82
N ASN A 337 -8.69 -18.06 16.23
CA ASN A 337 -8.96 -16.85 17.01
C ASN A 337 -8.34 -15.63 16.38
N GLN A 338 -9.02 -14.48 16.47
CA GLN A 338 -8.50 -13.19 16.04
C GLN A 338 -8.74 -12.15 17.11
N LYS A 339 -7.69 -11.36 17.40
CA LYS A 339 -7.70 -10.22 18.33
C LYS A 339 -7.15 -9.00 17.61
N TRP A 340 -7.91 -7.93 17.62
CA TRP A 340 -7.57 -6.69 16.95
C TRP A 340 -7.67 -5.54 17.93
N ASN A 341 -6.65 -4.67 17.99
CA ASN A 341 -6.80 -3.42 18.72
C ASN A 341 -7.92 -2.59 18.09
N LYS A 342 -8.74 -2.00 18.93
CA LYS A 342 -9.87 -1.16 18.52
C LYS A 342 -9.37 0.15 17.90
N TYR A 343 -8.30 0.68 18.46
CA TYR A 343 -7.61 1.89 18.00
C TYR A 343 -6.14 1.56 17.84
N ILE A 344 -5.44 2.29 16.94
CA ILE A 344 -3.99 2.17 16.80
C ILE A 344 -3.36 2.76 18.06
N GLY A 345 -2.79 1.89 18.87
CA GLY A 345 -2.02 2.21 20.05
C GLY A 345 -0.57 1.76 19.91
N TYR A 346 0.14 1.71 21.03
CA TYR A 346 1.48 1.14 21.05
C TYR A 346 1.43 -0.39 20.96
N ASP A 347 2.43 -1.00 20.36
CA ASP A 347 2.45 -2.45 20.11
C ASP A 347 2.45 -3.30 21.39
N GLU A 348 2.86 -2.72 22.53
CA GLU A 348 2.77 -3.37 23.84
C GLU A 348 1.32 -3.68 24.27
N GLU A 349 0.33 -2.97 23.73
CA GLU A 349 -1.09 -3.23 23.99
C GLU A 349 -1.55 -4.61 23.45
N LEU A 350 -0.73 -5.27 22.61
CA LEU A 350 -0.99 -6.62 22.14
C LEU A 350 -0.63 -7.70 23.17
N LEU A 351 0.16 -7.37 24.21
CA LEU A 351 0.65 -8.35 25.19
C LEU A 351 -0.45 -9.07 25.97
N PRO A 352 -1.56 -8.43 26.39
CA PRO A 352 -2.68 -9.15 27.01
C PRO A 352 -3.33 -10.19 26.09
N TYR A 353 -3.41 -9.91 24.79
CA TYR A 353 -3.94 -10.86 23.82
C TYR A 353 -2.98 -12.04 23.58
N LEU A 354 -1.66 -11.81 23.73
CA LEU A 354 -0.67 -12.87 23.74
C LEU A 354 -0.87 -13.79 24.96
N ASP A 355 -1.12 -13.23 26.15
CA ASP A 355 -1.42 -14.01 27.36
C ASP A 355 -2.64 -14.93 27.13
N ASP A 356 -3.74 -14.39 26.62
CA ASP A 356 -4.94 -15.17 26.26
C ASP A 356 -4.61 -16.33 25.26
N ALA A 357 -3.71 -16.08 24.31
CA ALA A 357 -3.31 -17.07 23.32
C ALA A 357 -2.40 -18.17 23.91
N LEU A 358 -1.56 -17.84 24.88
CA LEU A 358 -0.68 -18.78 25.58
C LEU A 358 -1.45 -19.77 26.47
N GLU A 359 -2.61 -19.38 27.01
CA GLU A 359 -3.47 -20.26 27.82
C GLU A 359 -4.12 -21.41 27.03
N GLN A 360 -4.09 -21.35 25.68
CA GLN A 360 -4.68 -22.39 24.85
C GLN A 360 -3.92 -23.71 24.97
N LYS A 361 -4.65 -24.82 25.05
CA LYS A 361 -4.08 -26.18 25.14
C LYS A 361 -3.59 -26.67 23.77
N GLY A 362 -2.48 -27.38 23.74
CA GLY A 362 -1.89 -27.97 22.54
C GLY A 362 -0.86 -27.11 21.87
N LYS A 363 -0.38 -27.53 20.70
CA LYS A 363 0.59 -26.75 19.93
C LYS A 363 -0.03 -25.48 19.37
N LYS A 364 0.62 -24.36 19.62
CA LYS A 364 0.13 -23.00 19.30
C LYS A 364 0.93 -22.39 18.15
N PHE A 365 0.24 -21.76 17.22
CA PHE A 365 0.82 -20.87 16.23
C PHE A 365 0.17 -19.50 16.36
N ILE A 366 0.90 -18.57 16.96
CA ILE A 366 0.44 -17.24 17.30
C ILE A 366 1.10 -16.25 16.33
N ILE A 367 0.30 -15.53 15.57
CA ILE A 367 0.76 -14.49 14.64
C ILE A 367 0.49 -13.14 15.30
N MET A 368 1.55 -12.37 15.51
CA MET A 368 1.48 -10.98 16.01
C MET A 368 1.88 -10.04 14.88
N HIS A 369 0.95 -9.19 14.44
CA HIS A 369 1.15 -8.20 13.39
C HIS A 369 1.18 -6.81 14.03
N ILE A 370 2.39 -6.25 14.18
CA ILE A 370 2.64 -5.00 14.90
C ILE A 370 2.61 -3.80 13.95
N TYR A 371 2.56 -2.60 14.53
CA TYR A 371 2.62 -1.34 13.79
C TYR A 371 4.05 -0.82 13.64
N GLY A 372 4.98 -1.37 14.40
CA GLY A 372 6.43 -1.27 14.25
C GLY A 372 6.97 0.12 14.01
N SER A 373 7.67 0.30 12.89
CA SER A 373 8.31 1.57 12.50
C SER A 373 7.56 2.34 11.42
N HIS A 374 6.25 2.05 11.23
CA HIS A 374 5.41 2.74 10.24
C HIS A 374 5.45 4.26 10.41
N GLU A 375 5.54 5.00 9.31
CA GLU A 375 5.53 6.46 9.31
C GLU A 375 4.18 7.07 9.79
N PRO A 376 4.19 8.18 10.53
CA PRO A 376 5.33 8.86 11.15
C PRO A 376 5.90 8.07 12.33
N SER A 377 7.18 7.75 12.28
CA SER A 377 7.83 6.86 13.28
C SER A 377 7.81 7.41 14.70
N CYS A 378 7.77 8.73 14.86
CA CYS A 378 7.63 9.39 16.18
C CYS A 378 6.35 9.01 16.93
N ASN A 379 5.32 8.54 16.23
CA ASN A 379 4.05 8.14 16.82
C ASN A 379 4.01 6.65 17.21
N ARG A 380 5.11 5.92 17.05
CA ARG A 380 5.15 4.45 17.23
C ARG A 380 5.57 4.01 18.62
N PHE A 381 6.02 4.92 19.46
CA PHE A 381 6.49 4.67 20.82
C PHE A 381 6.09 5.83 21.76
N PRO A 382 6.00 5.61 23.09
CA PRO A 382 5.77 6.67 24.05
C PRO A 382 6.91 7.71 24.04
N GLU A 383 6.61 8.98 24.19
CA GLU A 383 7.58 10.10 24.12
C GLU A 383 8.81 9.89 25.03
N ASN A 384 8.62 9.33 26.22
CA ASN A 384 9.70 9.01 27.16
C ASN A 384 10.61 7.85 26.69
N LYS A 385 10.37 7.26 25.53
CA LYS A 385 11.19 6.22 24.88
C LYS A 385 12.02 6.76 23.72
N LEU A 386 11.90 8.04 23.39
CA LEU A 386 12.74 8.68 22.38
C LEU A 386 14.22 8.59 22.80
N ILE A 387 15.04 8.11 21.90
CA ILE A 387 16.49 7.99 22.07
C ILE A 387 17.16 8.94 21.07
N SER A 388 18.05 9.78 21.56
CA SER A 388 18.81 10.71 20.70
C SER A 388 20.06 10.01 20.16
N PHE A 389 19.98 9.46 18.97
CA PHE A 389 21.09 8.82 18.26
C PHE A 389 21.77 9.73 17.24
N SER A 390 21.12 10.79 16.80
CA SER A 390 21.61 11.74 15.80
C SER A 390 21.11 13.17 16.09
N SER A 391 21.58 14.14 15.33
CA SER A 391 21.08 15.52 15.36
C SER A 391 19.73 15.70 14.62
N ASN A 392 19.31 14.71 13.83
CA ASN A 392 18.06 14.76 13.08
C ASN A 392 16.95 14.04 13.84
N GLU A 393 15.77 14.67 13.94
CA GLU A 393 14.61 14.15 14.68
C GLU A 393 13.98 12.93 14.01
N ASP A 394 13.83 12.94 12.68
CA ASP A 394 13.21 11.81 11.95
C ASP A 394 14.08 10.55 12.04
N ASP A 395 15.42 10.69 11.95
CA ASP A 395 16.35 9.58 12.17
C ASP A 395 16.25 9.06 13.61
N ASN A 396 16.15 9.96 14.60
CA ASN A 396 15.97 9.56 16.00
C ASN A 396 14.65 8.84 16.23
N CYS A 397 13.56 9.33 15.64
CA CYS A 397 12.26 8.69 15.74
C CYS A 397 12.25 7.30 15.10
N TYR A 398 12.88 7.16 13.94
CA TYR A 398 12.94 5.87 13.25
C TYR A 398 13.77 4.85 14.04
N ASP A 399 14.97 5.22 14.49
CA ASP A 399 15.82 4.37 15.33
C ASP A 399 15.15 4.03 16.67
N SER A 400 14.43 4.98 17.29
CA SER A 400 13.71 4.75 18.54
C SER A 400 12.53 3.79 18.36
N SER A 401 11.84 3.83 17.22
CA SER A 401 10.75 2.89 16.93
C SER A 401 11.26 1.45 16.79
N ILE A 402 12.46 1.27 16.22
CA ILE A 402 13.15 -0.02 16.15
C ILE A 402 13.58 -0.48 17.55
N ALA A 403 14.15 0.42 18.36
CA ALA A 403 14.52 0.12 19.75
C ALA A 403 13.29 -0.22 20.62
N TYR A 404 12.14 0.38 20.35
CA TYR A 404 10.89 0.04 21.02
C TYR A 404 10.38 -1.35 20.62
N THR A 405 10.54 -1.74 19.35
CA THR A 405 10.26 -3.12 18.90
C THR A 405 11.18 -4.14 19.59
N ASP A 406 12.46 -3.82 19.81
CA ASP A 406 13.38 -4.67 20.60
C ASP A 406 12.92 -4.83 22.07
N GLN A 407 12.39 -3.75 22.68
CA GLN A 407 11.80 -3.83 24.03
C GLN A 407 10.54 -4.70 24.06
N LEU A 408 9.68 -4.60 23.04
CA LEU A 408 8.52 -5.49 22.88
C LEU A 408 8.97 -6.95 22.76
N MET A 409 9.98 -7.23 21.93
CA MET A 409 10.56 -8.56 21.77
C MET A 409 11.02 -9.14 23.11
N LYS A 410 11.72 -8.34 23.93
CA LYS A 410 12.12 -8.73 25.30
C LYS A 410 10.92 -9.14 26.16
N LYS A 411 9.80 -8.39 26.07
CA LYS A 411 8.59 -8.70 26.84
C LYS A 411 7.93 -9.99 26.36
N ILE A 412 7.88 -10.21 25.03
CA ILE A 412 7.37 -11.46 24.44
C ILE A 412 8.21 -12.64 24.90
N ILE A 413 9.54 -12.57 24.79
CA ILE A 413 10.48 -13.62 25.23
C ILE A 413 10.25 -13.96 26.71
N ASN A 414 10.11 -12.94 27.57
CA ASN A 414 9.87 -13.15 29.00
C ASN A 414 8.53 -13.89 29.29
N LYS A 415 7.50 -13.68 28.46
CA LYS A 415 6.21 -14.38 28.62
C LYS A 415 6.28 -15.86 28.24
N ILE A 416 7.14 -16.22 27.32
CA ILE A 416 7.27 -17.60 26.80
C ILE A 416 8.54 -18.31 27.31
N LYS A 417 9.25 -17.72 28.29
CA LYS A 417 10.55 -18.23 28.75
C LYS A 417 10.49 -19.63 29.37
N GLU A 418 9.38 -20.03 29.98
CA GLU A 418 9.17 -21.33 30.61
C GLU A 418 8.63 -22.38 29.60
N GLU A 419 8.25 -21.99 28.41
CA GLU A 419 7.69 -22.87 27.39
C GLU A 419 8.78 -23.41 26.45
N LYS A 420 8.51 -24.51 25.77
CA LYS A 420 9.27 -24.92 24.58
C LYS A 420 8.81 -24.04 23.41
N ALA A 421 9.46 -22.90 23.23
CA ALA A 421 9.00 -21.86 22.34
C ALA A 421 10.03 -21.39 21.33
N SER A 422 9.55 -20.88 20.20
CA SER A 422 10.38 -20.25 19.18
C SER A 422 9.65 -19.04 18.58
N ILE A 423 10.41 -17.99 18.23
CA ILE A 423 9.90 -16.78 17.57
C ILE A 423 10.54 -16.69 16.20
N LEU A 424 9.74 -16.50 15.16
CA LEU A 424 10.20 -16.06 13.85
C LEU A 424 9.77 -14.60 13.68
N TYR A 425 10.74 -13.73 13.44
CA TYR A 425 10.51 -12.31 13.14
C TYR A 425 10.93 -11.99 11.71
N PHE A 426 10.11 -11.21 11.02
CA PHE A 426 10.52 -10.51 9.81
C PHE A 426 9.77 -9.17 9.71
N SER A 427 10.42 -8.15 9.15
CA SER A 427 9.70 -6.94 8.73
C SER A 427 9.07 -7.17 7.36
N ASP A 428 7.92 -6.62 7.16
CA ASP A 428 7.19 -6.74 5.90
C ASP A 428 7.90 -6.00 4.74
N HIS A 429 8.44 -4.81 4.98
CA HIS A 429 9.31 -4.03 4.08
C HIS A 429 10.17 -3.05 4.90
N GLY A 430 11.08 -2.35 4.23
CA GLY A 430 11.80 -1.20 4.77
C GLY A 430 11.20 0.12 4.31
N LEU A 431 11.85 1.23 4.64
CA LEU A 431 11.50 2.59 4.18
C LEU A 431 12.67 3.23 3.46
N GLN A 432 12.37 4.04 2.45
CA GLN A 432 13.36 4.92 1.83
C GLN A 432 13.59 6.14 2.71
N ARG A 433 14.87 6.44 2.95
CA ARG A 433 15.29 7.69 3.57
C ARG A 433 15.52 8.72 2.47
N LEU A 434 14.79 9.81 2.47
CA LEU A 434 15.02 10.98 1.64
C LEU A 434 15.68 12.05 2.47
N ASP A 435 16.75 12.64 1.94
CA ASP A 435 17.39 13.83 2.48
C ASP A 435 17.31 14.94 1.44
N LYS A 436 16.48 15.93 1.70
CA LYS A 436 16.37 17.10 0.85
C LYS A 436 16.80 18.34 1.63
N ASN A 437 18.08 18.71 1.46
CA ASN A 437 18.67 19.90 2.12
C ASN A 437 18.58 19.83 3.66
N GLY A 438 18.76 18.64 4.25
CA GLY A 438 18.66 18.43 5.68
C GLY A 438 17.23 18.15 6.20
N ASP A 439 16.20 18.21 5.35
CA ASP A 439 14.84 17.74 5.66
C ASP A 439 14.80 16.22 5.35
N ILE A 440 15.03 15.42 6.38
CA ILE A 440 15.06 13.96 6.27
C ILE A 440 13.66 13.42 6.47
N ARG A 441 13.24 12.49 5.61
CA ARG A 441 11.95 11.80 5.71
C ARG A 441 12.09 10.34 5.35
N TYR A 442 11.34 9.51 6.04
CA TYR A 442 11.16 8.10 5.71
C TYR A 442 9.83 7.89 5.01
N HIS A 443 9.81 7.14 3.92
CA HIS A 443 8.59 6.86 3.18
C HIS A 443 8.65 5.55 2.40
N HIS A 444 7.46 5.06 1.99
CA HIS A 444 7.34 3.88 1.13
C HIS A 444 7.81 4.17 -0.29
N GLY A 445 8.70 3.36 -0.82
CA GLY A 445 9.20 3.45 -2.21
C GLY A 445 8.23 2.85 -3.23
N VAL A 446 7.03 3.41 -3.36
CA VAL A 446 5.94 2.80 -4.15
C VAL A 446 6.22 2.76 -5.65
N SER A 447 6.70 3.88 -6.23
CA SER A 447 6.85 4.03 -7.69
C SER A 447 8.29 3.93 -8.18
N ASN A 448 9.24 4.35 -7.35
CA ASN A 448 10.67 4.31 -7.64
C ASN A 448 11.40 3.68 -6.45
N PRO A 449 11.22 2.38 -6.22
CA PRO A 449 11.80 1.72 -5.05
C PRO A 449 13.31 1.57 -5.19
N ARG A 450 13.99 1.67 -4.04
CA ARG A 450 15.43 1.39 -3.88
C ARG A 450 15.60 0.13 -3.04
N LYS A 451 16.85 -0.38 -2.98
CA LYS A 451 17.16 -1.60 -2.22
C LYS A 451 16.82 -1.49 -0.73
N ASP A 452 16.97 -0.30 -0.13
CA ASP A 452 16.63 -0.03 1.27
C ASP A 452 15.16 -0.31 1.62
N THR A 453 14.25 -0.14 0.65
CA THR A 453 12.83 -0.51 0.81
C THR A 453 12.62 -2.02 0.97
N TYR A 454 13.49 -2.83 0.39
CA TYR A 454 13.37 -4.30 0.42
C TYR A 454 14.27 -4.97 1.45
N ASN A 455 15.35 -4.31 1.89
CA ASN A 455 16.30 -4.87 2.86
C ASN A 455 15.69 -4.94 4.26
N ILE A 456 15.24 -6.13 4.65
CA ILE A 456 14.53 -6.35 5.90
C ILE A 456 15.30 -7.23 6.87
N PRO A 457 15.11 -7.07 8.19
CA PRO A 457 15.53 -8.05 9.18
C PRO A 457 14.64 -9.30 9.11
N LEU A 458 15.28 -10.45 9.22
CA LEU A 458 14.65 -11.76 9.35
C LEU A 458 15.50 -12.63 10.26
N PHE A 459 14.90 -13.20 11.30
CA PHE A 459 15.58 -14.14 12.19
C PHE A 459 14.60 -15.12 12.85
N ILE A 460 15.13 -16.24 13.34
CA ILE A 460 14.40 -17.19 14.18
C ILE A 460 15.14 -17.31 15.52
N TRP A 461 14.44 -17.08 16.61
CA TRP A 461 14.94 -17.28 17.97
C TRP A 461 14.33 -18.54 18.57
N TYR A 462 15.14 -19.31 19.32
CA TYR A 462 14.76 -20.51 20.03
C TYR A 462 14.99 -20.34 21.53
N ASN A 463 14.00 -20.74 22.33
CA ASN A 463 14.15 -20.82 23.78
C ASN A 463 15.11 -21.94 24.15
N ASP A 464 15.83 -21.79 25.28
CA ASP A 464 16.75 -22.81 25.80
C ASP A 464 16.05 -24.12 26.19
N ASN A 465 14.73 -24.10 26.48
CA ASN A 465 13.91 -25.28 26.75
C ASN A 465 13.64 -26.15 25.50
N VAL A 466 13.86 -25.64 24.30
CA VAL A 466 13.77 -26.41 23.06
C VAL A 466 14.99 -27.32 22.94
N ASN A 467 14.79 -28.60 22.63
CA ASN A 467 15.89 -29.53 22.44
C ASN A 467 16.87 -29.04 21.35
N ALA A 468 18.18 -29.11 21.65
CA ALA A 468 19.24 -28.57 20.79
C ALA A 468 19.19 -29.11 19.34
N GLN A 469 18.76 -30.36 19.14
CA GLN A 469 18.65 -30.96 17.80
C GLN A 469 17.63 -30.28 16.88
N TYR A 470 16.68 -29.50 17.45
CA TYR A 470 15.66 -28.77 16.70
C TYR A 470 15.95 -27.26 16.60
N ARG A 471 17.02 -26.79 17.25
CA ARG A 471 17.44 -25.40 17.19
C ARG A 471 18.39 -25.19 16.00
N HIS A 472 17.99 -24.39 15.05
CA HIS A 472 18.86 -23.90 14.00
C HIS A 472 19.42 -22.55 14.44
N THR A 473 20.75 -22.45 14.61
CA THR A 473 21.42 -21.23 15.07
C THR A 473 22.57 -20.87 14.14
N GLY A 474 23.00 -19.61 14.17
CA GLY A 474 24.07 -19.09 13.33
C GLY A 474 23.58 -18.06 12.31
N VAL A 475 24.36 -17.87 11.25
CA VAL A 475 24.11 -16.83 10.26
C VAL A 475 23.94 -17.44 8.87
N VAL A 476 22.83 -17.10 8.21
CA VAL A 476 22.56 -17.41 6.81
C VAL A 476 23.00 -16.23 5.95
N ASN A 477 24.11 -16.40 5.22
CA ASN A 477 24.65 -15.38 4.32
C ASN A 477 24.11 -15.47 2.89
N THR A 478 23.29 -16.47 2.62
CA THR A 478 22.66 -16.67 1.31
C THR A 478 21.45 -15.73 1.15
N PRO A 479 21.31 -15.03 0.00
CA PRO A 479 20.15 -14.20 -0.27
C PRO A 479 18.84 -14.98 -0.16
N PHE A 480 17.85 -14.39 0.51
CA PHE A 480 16.55 -14.99 0.71
C PHE A 480 15.42 -13.95 0.56
N SER A 481 14.44 -14.25 -0.29
CA SER A 481 13.24 -13.41 -0.41
C SER A 481 12.11 -13.98 0.45
N THR A 482 11.44 -13.11 1.20
CA THR A 482 10.24 -13.52 1.95
C THR A 482 9.04 -13.86 1.05
N SER A 483 9.17 -13.77 -0.28
CA SER A 483 8.24 -14.45 -1.20
C SER A 483 8.25 -15.99 -1.02
N ASP A 484 9.30 -16.55 -0.40
CA ASP A 484 9.44 -17.96 -0.04
C ASP A 484 9.19 -18.25 1.45
N ASN A 485 8.75 -17.23 2.20
CA ASN A 485 8.53 -17.32 3.64
C ASN A 485 7.48 -18.38 4.01
N TYR A 486 6.50 -18.64 3.14
CA TYR A 486 5.54 -19.74 3.30
C TYR A 486 6.27 -21.07 3.54
N TYR A 487 7.34 -21.37 2.81
CA TYR A 487 8.12 -22.60 2.96
C TYR A 487 9.04 -22.56 4.19
N LEU A 488 9.65 -21.42 4.48
CA LEU A 488 10.45 -21.22 5.70
C LEU A 488 9.58 -21.44 6.95
N ILE A 489 8.41 -20.81 7.01
CA ILE A 489 7.51 -20.91 8.16
C ILE A 489 6.95 -22.33 8.28
N SER A 490 6.56 -22.97 7.17
CA SER A 490 6.07 -24.36 7.23
C SER A 490 7.13 -25.32 7.75
N ASP A 491 8.38 -25.24 7.30
CA ASP A 491 9.48 -26.05 7.82
C ASP A 491 9.79 -25.74 9.29
N TRP A 492 9.72 -24.46 9.69
CA TRP A 492 9.87 -24.05 11.08
C TRP A 492 8.79 -24.67 11.97
N LEU A 493 7.54 -24.76 11.50
CA LEU A 493 6.44 -25.46 12.18
C LEU A 493 6.55 -27.01 12.14
N GLY A 494 7.54 -27.54 11.45
CA GLY A 494 7.67 -28.99 11.23
C GLY A 494 6.73 -29.55 10.16
N ILE A 495 6.21 -28.69 9.28
CA ILE A 495 5.33 -29.06 8.18
C ILE A 495 6.15 -29.11 6.89
N HIS A 496 6.47 -30.32 6.43
CA HIS A 496 7.31 -30.51 5.25
C HIS A 496 6.47 -30.86 4.02
N HIS A 497 6.49 -30.00 3.01
CA HIS A 497 5.79 -30.27 1.74
C HIS A 497 6.37 -31.51 1.05
N LYS A 498 5.52 -32.42 0.57
CA LYS A 498 5.96 -33.64 -0.15
C LYS A 498 6.56 -33.35 -1.53
N SER A 499 6.33 -32.20 -2.11
CA SER A 499 6.92 -31.77 -3.39
C SER A 499 8.33 -31.23 -3.20
N GLN A 500 9.13 -31.11 -4.29
CA GLN A 500 10.45 -30.46 -4.25
C GLN A 500 10.41 -28.96 -3.80
N LYS A 501 9.22 -28.40 -3.62
CA LYS A 501 9.05 -27.03 -3.14
C LYS A 501 9.59 -26.81 -1.72
N HIS A 502 9.71 -27.87 -0.89
CA HIS A 502 10.35 -27.74 0.43
C HIS A 502 11.82 -27.31 0.32
N CYS A 503 12.50 -27.56 -0.80
CA CYS A 503 13.87 -27.08 -1.05
C CYS A 503 13.97 -25.54 -1.22
N ARG A 504 12.83 -24.82 -1.17
CA ARG A 504 12.82 -23.34 -1.11
C ARG A 504 13.00 -22.80 0.31
N SER A 505 12.89 -23.66 1.32
CA SER A 505 13.13 -23.28 2.72
C SER A 505 14.62 -23.35 3.05
N PRO A 506 15.20 -22.28 3.64
CA PRO A 506 16.57 -22.31 4.16
C PRO A 506 16.82 -23.30 5.31
N LEU A 507 15.77 -23.83 5.94
CA LEU A 507 15.86 -24.88 6.97
C LEU A 507 15.93 -26.29 6.36
N SER A 508 15.75 -26.42 5.06
CA SER A 508 15.82 -27.70 4.34
C SER A 508 17.25 -28.02 3.93
N ASN A 509 17.67 -29.28 4.09
CA ASN A 509 18.98 -29.75 3.64
C ASN A 509 19.18 -29.65 2.10
N CYS A 510 18.09 -29.55 1.34
CA CYS A 510 18.14 -29.40 -0.12
C CYS A 510 17.94 -27.94 -0.56
N PHE A 511 18.03 -26.97 0.34
CA PHE A 511 17.83 -25.56 0.00
C PHE A 511 18.66 -25.13 -1.21
N LYS A 512 17.97 -24.49 -2.15
CA LYS A 512 18.58 -23.89 -3.33
C LYS A 512 18.17 -22.44 -3.40
N PRO A 513 19.12 -21.51 -3.20
CA PRO A 513 18.83 -20.08 -3.30
C PRO A 513 18.39 -19.73 -4.72
N GLN A 514 17.55 -18.73 -4.84
CA GLN A 514 17.15 -18.18 -6.14
C GLN A 514 18.40 -17.56 -6.80
N LYS A 515 18.63 -17.86 -8.07
CA LYS A 515 19.78 -17.31 -8.84
C LYS A 515 19.65 -15.78 -9.00
N GLU A 516 18.45 -15.29 -9.11
CA GLU A 516 18.10 -13.87 -9.22
C GLU A 516 16.88 -13.60 -8.36
N LEU A 517 16.96 -12.60 -7.48
CA LEU A 517 15.85 -12.19 -6.66
C LEU A 517 14.95 -11.23 -7.42
N ILE A 518 13.69 -11.62 -7.59
CA ILE A 518 12.66 -10.77 -8.20
C ILE A 518 11.81 -10.15 -7.11
N VAL A 519 11.49 -8.88 -7.27
CA VAL A 519 10.61 -8.09 -6.41
C VAL A 519 9.55 -7.40 -7.27
N ILE A 520 8.54 -6.81 -6.64
CA ILE A 520 7.56 -5.95 -7.32
C ILE A 520 7.57 -4.54 -6.74
N ASP A 521 7.28 -3.55 -7.59
CA ASP A 521 6.96 -2.19 -7.13
C ASP A 521 5.53 -2.10 -6.55
N GLY A 522 5.13 -0.91 -6.11
CA GLY A 522 3.76 -0.66 -5.61
C GLY A 522 2.66 -0.83 -6.66
N ASN A 523 3.00 -0.86 -7.93
CA ASN A 523 2.09 -1.12 -9.06
C ASN A 523 2.09 -2.58 -9.51
N LYS A 524 2.84 -3.46 -8.81
CA LYS A 524 3.00 -4.89 -9.10
C LYS A 524 3.80 -5.17 -10.37
N ASN A 525 4.64 -4.24 -10.82
CA ASN A 525 5.60 -4.47 -11.89
C ASN A 525 6.77 -5.30 -11.35
N LEU A 526 7.15 -6.35 -12.10
CA LEU A 526 8.28 -7.21 -11.76
C LEU A 526 9.59 -6.49 -12.04
N MET A 527 10.52 -6.57 -11.09
CA MET A 527 11.85 -5.97 -11.18
C MET A 527 12.89 -6.93 -10.62
N LYS A 528 14.11 -6.85 -11.12
CA LYS A 528 15.25 -7.54 -10.53
C LYS A 528 15.78 -6.71 -9.36
N TYR A 529 15.89 -7.34 -8.19
CA TYR A 529 16.44 -6.67 -7.02
C TYR A 529 17.88 -6.15 -7.26
N SER A 530 18.69 -6.89 -8.03
CA SER A 530 20.07 -6.51 -8.37
C SER A 530 20.17 -5.20 -9.16
N GLU A 531 19.12 -4.84 -9.93
CA GLU A 531 19.06 -3.65 -10.79
C GLU A 531 18.51 -2.41 -10.05
N LEU A 532 18.04 -2.58 -8.79
CA LEU A 532 17.54 -1.45 -8.01
C LEU A 532 18.70 -0.56 -7.53
N PRO A 533 18.52 0.77 -7.51
CA PRO A 533 19.53 1.70 -7.01
C PRO A 533 19.73 1.53 -5.50
N ASP A 534 20.93 1.78 -5.02
CA ASP A 534 21.27 1.91 -3.60
C ASP A 534 20.99 3.33 -3.10
N GLU A 535 20.83 3.52 -1.78
CA GLU A 535 20.63 4.83 -1.16
C GLU A 535 21.78 5.82 -1.50
N LYS A 536 23.00 5.33 -1.63
CA LYS A 536 24.20 6.14 -1.93
C LYS A 536 24.21 6.70 -3.35
N ASP A 537 23.58 6.00 -4.30
CA ASP A 537 23.64 6.37 -5.71
C ASP A 537 22.73 7.57 -6.04
N MET A 538 21.75 7.90 -5.18
CA MET A 538 20.79 8.97 -5.40
C MET A 538 21.26 10.34 -4.91
N ASN A 539 22.29 10.40 -4.05
CA ASN A 539 22.85 11.68 -3.61
C ASN A 539 23.58 12.47 -4.72
N ASP A 540 23.85 11.83 -5.87
CA ASP A 540 24.47 12.47 -7.05
C ASP A 540 23.46 12.96 -8.11
N PHE A 541 22.18 12.60 -8.02
CA PHE A 541 21.14 13.02 -8.99
C PHE A 541 20.36 14.27 -8.57
N ASP A 542 20.44 14.70 -7.32
CA ASP A 542 19.78 15.92 -6.79
C ASP A 542 20.75 17.13 -6.71
N LYS A 543 21.95 17.02 -7.33
CA LYS A 543 22.84 18.16 -7.63
C LYS A 543 22.60 18.61 -9.08
#